data_c2f21b910957ebc2243ad6fbcb0cb17a
#
_entry.id   c2f21b910957ebc2243ad6fbcb0cb17a
#
_cell.length_a   1.000
_cell.length_b   1.000
_cell.length_c   1.000
_cell.angle_alpha   90.00
_cell.angle_beta   90.00
_cell.angle_gamma   90.00
#
_symmetry.space_group_name_H-M   'P 1'
#
loop_
_entity.id
_entity.type
_entity.pdbx_description
1 polymer ?
#
loop_
_entity_poly.entity_id
_entity_poly.type
_entity_poly.pdbx_seq_one_letter_code
_entity_poly.pdbx_strand_id
1 'polypeptide(L)'
;MEKISAAITAIGGYVPDDVLSNAMLEKMVETNDEWIYTRTGIRERRILKDPSKGTSFLAIEAAKDLLNKKGLDPKEIDLLILASATPDMPVALTGPYVASQIGATNAFAFDLQAACSSFLFGVSVAAKYIESGRYKKVLLVGADKMSSIIDYTDRATCILFGDGAGAALFEPNYEGLGVKDEILKSDGIGRNHLYIKAGGSLCPTTAQTVAEKQHFVFQDGKTVFKYAVTGMADVAEEVLKRNNLTNNDVQWLTPHQANKRIIDATAERMGLPAEKVMLNIHKYGNTTSATIILALNDYEQQLKKGDNIVLAAFGGGFTWGAIYLKWAYDGAQVKK
;
A
#
# COMPACT_ATOMS: atom_id res chain seq x y z
N MET A 1 22.59 25.50 4.83
CA MET A 1 22.10 24.32 5.56
C MET A 1 22.09 23.17 4.57
N GLU A 2 22.67 22.05 4.91
CA GLU A 2 22.56 20.83 4.09
C GLU A 2 21.09 20.45 3.91
N LYS A 3 20.71 20.08 2.69
CA LYS A 3 19.32 19.73 2.36
C LYS A 3 18.99 18.37 3.01
N ILE A 4 18.11 18.38 4.01
CA ILE A 4 17.60 17.16 4.64
C ILE A 4 16.69 16.46 3.63
N SER A 5 16.89 15.16 3.41
CA SER A 5 15.96 14.27 2.71
C SER A 5 15.42 13.19 3.66
N ALA A 6 14.24 12.70 3.39
CA ALA A 6 13.63 11.62 4.16
C ALA A 6 13.99 10.27 3.57
N ALA A 7 14.70 9.44 4.31
CA ALA A 7 15.11 8.12 3.85
C ALA A 7 14.34 7.01 4.57
N ILE A 8 13.94 5.97 3.84
CA ILE A 8 13.47 4.72 4.45
C ILE A 8 14.69 3.99 5.00
N THR A 9 14.71 3.73 6.31
CA THR A 9 15.85 3.12 7.02
C THR A 9 15.53 1.76 7.64
N ALA A 10 14.27 1.39 7.65
CA ALA A 10 13.80 0.04 7.99
C ALA A 10 12.40 -0.18 7.41
N ILE A 11 12.08 -1.44 7.14
CA ILE A 11 10.72 -1.86 6.74
C ILE A 11 10.33 -3.12 7.49
N GLY A 12 9.03 -3.37 7.57
CA GLY A 12 8.45 -4.59 8.12
C GLY A 12 7.15 -4.93 7.41
N GLY A 13 6.70 -6.17 7.58
CA GLY A 13 5.48 -6.64 6.95
C GLY A 13 4.76 -7.70 7.75
N TYR A 14 3.46 -7.79 7.57
CA TYR A 14 2.63 -8.85 8.13
C TYR A 14 1.49 -9.20 7.17
N VAL A 15 1.30 -10.48 6.96
CA VAL A 15 0.12 -11.05 6.28
C VAL A 15 -0.46 -12.18 7.13
N PRO A 16 -1.78 -12.36 7.18
CA PRO A 16 -2.39 -13.48 7.92
C PRO A 16 -1.93 -14.85 7.40
N ASP A 17 -1.96 -15.85 8.27
CA ASP A 17 -1.62 -17.23 7.91
C ASP A 17 -2.70 -17.91 7.05
N ASP A 18 -3.96 -17.52 7.24
CA ASP A 18 -5.08 -18.11 6.51
C ASP A 18 -5.04 -17.72 5.02
N VAL A 19 -5.01 -18.73 4.18
CA VAL A 19 -5.01 -18.60 2.72
C VAL A 19 -6.42 -18.82 2.17
N LEU A 20 -6.84 -17.92 1.26
CA LEU A 20 -7.99 -18.10 0.38
C LEU A 20 -7.48 -18.32 -1.05
N SER A 21 -7.43 -19.54 -1.52
CA SER A 21 -6.97 -19.89 -2.86
C SER A 21 -8.08 -19.70 -3.91
N ASN A 22 -7.69 -19.67 -5.20
CA ASN A 22 -8.64 -19.65 -6.29
C ASN A 22 -9.57 -20.91 -6.28
N ALA A 23 -9.03 -22.09 -5.97
CA ALA A 23 -9.81 -23.33 -5.84
C ALA A 23 -10.87 -23.26 -4.71
N MET A 24 -10.65 -22.45 -3.68
CA MET A 24 -11.67 -22.21 -2.65
C MET A 24 -12.75 -21.25 -3.16
N LEU A 25 -12.38 -20.23 -3.94
CA LEU A 25 -13.34 -19.30 -4.56
C LEU A 25 -14.23 -19.96 -5.61
N GLU A 26 -13.76 -20.98 -6.32
CA GLU A 26 -14.55 -21.79 -7.25
C GLU A 26 -15.79 -22.45 -6.59
N LYS A 27 -15.72 -22.67 -5.27
CA LYS A 27 -16.83 -23.21 -4.47
C LYS A 27 -17.82 -22.15 -4.00
N MET A 28 -17.46 -20.86 -4.13
CA MET A 28 -18.24 -19.74 -3.62
C MET A 28 -18.94 -18.96 -4.73
N VAL A 29 -18.29 -18.81 -5.90
CA VAL A 29 -18.80 -18.06 -7.05
C VAL A 29 -18.44 -18.78 -8.35
N GLU A 30 -19.18 -18.52 -9.43
CA GLU A 30 -18.92 -19.10 -10.76
C GLU A 30 -17.61 -18.54 -11.35
N THR A 31 -16.49 -19.25 -11.12
CA THR A 31 -15.13 -18.89 -11.56
C THR A 31 -14.25 -20.13 -11.63
N ASN A 32 -12.99 -19.97 -12.07
CA ASN A 32 -11.93 -20.97 -11.96
C ASN A 32 -10.55 -20.33 -11.86
N ASP A 33 -9.53 -21.11 -11.44
CA ASP A 33 -8.16 -20.61 -11.24
C ASP A 33 -7.57 -19.98 -12.50
N GLU A 34 -7.75 -20.61 -13.67
CA GLU A 34 -7.23 -20.10 -14.93
C GLU A 34 -7.84 -18.74 -15.29
N TRP A 35 -9.16 -18.59 -15.12
CA TRP A 35 -9.87 -17.35 -15.40
C TRP A 35 -9.41 -16.21 -14.48
N ILE A 36 -9.23 -16.49 -13.17
CA ILE A 36 -8.74 -15.49 -12.21
C ILE A 36 -7.28 -15.12 -12.54
N TYR A 37 -6.42 -16.12 -12.67
CA TYR A 37 -4.98 -15.89 -12.85
C TYR A 37 -4.67 -15.15 -14.16
N THR A 38 -5.25 -15.55 -15.28
CA THR A 38 -4.99 -14.89 -16.58
C THR A 38 -5.44 -13.42 -16.60
N ARG A 39 -6.46 -13.07 -15.82
CA ARG A 39 -6.99 -11.70 -15.76
C ARG A 39 -6.33 -10.82 -14.71
N THR A 40 -5.86 -11.40 -13.62
CA THR A 40 -5.43 -10.64 -12.45
C THR A 40 -3.98 -10.93 -12.04
N GLY A 41 -3.45 -12.11 -12.36
CA GLY A 41 -2.18 -12.61 -11.84
C GLY A 41 -2.28 -13.22 -10.45
N ILE A 42 -3.48 -13.31 -9.84
CA ILE A 42 -3.68 -13.77 -8.46
C ILE A 42 -3.91 -15.27 -8.41
N ARG A 43 -3.20 -15.98 -7.51
CA ARG A 43 -3.40 -17.38 -7.18
C ARG A 43 -4.08 -17.56 -5.83
N GLU A 44 -3.66 -16.75 -4.86
CA GLU A 44 -4.16 -16.79 -3.50
C GLU A 44 -4.14 -15.39 -2.87
N ARG A 45 -4.83 -15.23 -1.75
CA ARG A 45 -4.83 -14.06 -0.90
C ARG A 45 -4.86 -14.48 0.56
N ARG A 46 -4.41 -13.59 1.42
CA ARG A 46 -4.39 -13.80 2.87
C ARG A 46 -5.60 -13.15 3.50
N ILE A 47 -6.24 -13.83 4.44
CA ILE A 47 -7.49 -13.39 5.07
C ILE A 47 -7.37 -13.47 6.58
N LEU A 48 -7.64 -12.38 7.26
CA LEU A 48 -7.71 -12.33 8.73
C LEU A 48 -9.09 -12.80 9.19
N LYS A 49 -9.23 -14.10 9.45
CA LYS A 49 -10.52 -14.74 9.78
C LYS A 49 -11.04 -14.41 11.17
N ASP A 50 -10.15 -14.06 12.11
CA ASP A 50 -10.55 -13.72 13.48
C ASP A 50 -11.45 -12.47 13.48
N PRO A 51 -12.75 -12.59 13.85
CA PRO A 51 -13.68 -11.47 13.82
C PRO A 51 -13.40 -10.43 14.91
N SER A 52 -12.62 -10.78 15.93
CA SER A 52 -12.22 -9.85 17.01
C SER A 52 -11.05 -8.95 16.64
N LYS A 53 -10.40 -9.20 15.48
CA LYS A 53 -9.22 -8.48 15.01
C LYS A 53 -9.55 -7.62 13.80
N GLY A 54 -9.23 -6.34 13.90
CA GLY A 54 -9.38 -5.35 12.83
C GLY A 54 -8.08 -5.06 12.07
N THR A 55 -8.10 -4.00 11.30
CA THR A 55 -6.92 -3.47 10.58
C THR A 55 -5.79 -3.12 11.54
N SER A 56 -6.12 -2.63 12.73
CA SER A 56 -5.11 -2.33 13.76
C SER A 56 -4.24 -3.53 14.11
N PHE A 57 -4.81 -4.74 14.19
CA PHE A 57 -4.03 -5.95 14.46
C PHE A 57 -2.94 -6.15 13.40
N LEU A 58 -3.30 -6.05 12.12
CA LEU A 58 -2.34 -6.18 11.02
C LEU A 58 -1.24 -5.11 11.11
N ALA A 59 -1.65 -3.86 11.35
CA ALA A 59 -0.74 -2.72 11.49
C ALA A 59 0.24 -2.88 12.65
N ILE A 60 -0.23 -3.35 13.81
CA ILE A 60 0.58 -3.61 14.99
C ILE A 60 1.64 -4.68 14.70
N GLU A 61 1.27 -5.78 14.07
CA GLU A 61 2.22 -6.86 13.76
C GLU A 61 3.27 -6.42 12.73
N ALA A 62 2.90 -5.68 11.69
CA ALA A 62 3.86 -5.12 10.73
C ALA A 62 4.81 -4.09 11.37
N ALA A 63 4.30 -3.25 12.26
CA ALA A 63 5.11 -2.29 13.01
C ALA A 63 6.09 -2.99 13.96
N LYS A 64 5.64 -4.04 14.68
CA LYS A 64 6.50 -4.86 15.54
C LYS A 64 7.61 -5.57 14.75
N ASP A 65 7.30 -6.11 13.57
CA ASP A 65 8.31 -6.71 12.70
C ASP A 65 9.42 -5.71 12.35
N LEU A 66 9.04 -4.50 11.93
CA LEU A 66 9.99 -3.41 11.66
C LEU A 66 10.83 -3.06 12.90
N LEU A 67 10.17 -2.83 14.05
CA LEU A 67 10.84 -2.43 15.29
C LEU A 67 11.86 -3.48 15.74
N ASN A 68 11.49 -4.76 15.65
CA ASN A 68 12.36 -5.89 16.00
C ASN A 68 13.57 -5.99 15.06
N LYS A 69 13.34 -5.90 13.72
CA LYS A 69 14.41 -5.90 12.73
C LYS A 69 15.41 -4.76 12.92
N LYS A 70 14.89 -3.56 13.24
CA LYS A 70 15.70 -2.36 13.44
C LYS A 70 16.38 -2.33 14.82
N GLY A 71 15.83 -3.03 15.81
CA GLY A 71 16.25 -2.91 17.22
C GLY A 71 15.92 -1.53 17.79
N LEU A 72 14.77 -0.95 17.41
CA LEU A 72 14.37 0.40 17.76
C LEU A 72 13.40 0.40 18.96
N ASP A 73 13.68 1.24 19.99
CA ASP A 73 12.71 1.52 21.04
C ASP A 73 11.54 2.31 20.44
N PRO A 74 10.30 1.81 20.52
CA PRO A 74 9.13 2.51 19.97
C PRO A 74 8.94 3.92 20.55
N LYS A 75 9.46 4.22 21.74
CA LYS A 75 9.42 5.56 22.34
C LYS A 75 10.24 6.61 21.55
N GLU A 76 11.12 6.18 20.68
CA GLU A 76 11.90 7.09 19.82
C GLU A 76 11.09 7.59 18.60
N ILE A 77 9.91 7.01 18.34
CA ILE A 77 9.05 7.44 17.23
C ILE A 77 8.39 8.77 17.59
N ASP A 78 8.52 9.76 16.70
CA ASP A 78 7.92 11.08 16.86
C ASP A 78 6.49 11.14 16.30
N LEU A 79 6.23 10.38 15.22
CA LEU A 79 4.97 10.39 14.49
C LEU A 79 4.67 8.99 13.93
N LEU A 80 3.42 8.53 14.09
CA LEU A 80 2.88 7.39 13.37
C LEU A 80 1.77 7.85 12.42
N ILE A 81 1.90 7.49 11.12
CA ILE A 81 0.86 7.71 10.10
C ILE A 81 0.32 6.34 9.72
N LEU A 82 -0.98 6.13 9.90
CA LEU A 82 -1.67 4.93 9.39
C LEU A 82 -2.34 5.25 8.06
N ALA A 83 -1.87 4.64 7.00
CA ALA A 83 -2.45 4.70 5.66
C ALA A 83 -3.43 3.52 5.49
N SER A 84 -4.76 3.78 5.47
CA SER A 84 -5.77 2.73 5.44
C SER A 84 -7.06 3.20 4.76
N ALA A 85 -7.74 2.27 4.07
CA ALA A 85 -9.10 2.42 3.57
C ALA A 85 -10.13 1.70 4.46
N THR A 86 -9.67 0.89 5.42
CA THR A 86 -10.49 0.05 6.30
C THR A 86 -10.12 0.27 7.77
N PRO A 87 -10.31 1.49 8.32
CA PRO A 87 -10.07 1.74 9.74
C PRO A 87 -10.95 0.83 10.61
N ASP A 88 -10.52 0.55 11.84
CA ASP A 88 -11.26 -0.32 12.75
C ASP A 88 -12.69 0.18 13.01
N MET A 89 -12.83 1.50 13.11
CA MET A 89 -14.13 2.15 13.30
C MET A 89 -14.11 3.62 12.84
N PRO A 90 -15.27 4.19 12.48
CA PRO A 90 -15.38 5.61 12.20
C PRO A 90 -15.12 6.48 13.43
N VAL A 91 -14.62 7.70 13.23
CA VAL A 91 -14.37 8.76 14.24
C VAL A 91 -13.15 8.48 15.10
N ALA A 92 -13.07 7.33 15.79
CA ALA A 92 -11.89 6.96 16.55
C ALA A 92 -10.78 6.51 15.58
N LEU A 93 -9.72 7.31 15.49
CA LEU A 93 -8.60 7.01 14.60
C LEU A 93 -7.88 5.71 15.03
N THR A 94 -7.54 4.88 14.06
CA THR A 94 -6.85 3.60 14.28
C THR A 94 -5.37 3.80 14.57
N GLY A 95 -4.72 4.78 13.92
CA GLY A 95 -3.29 5.08 14.10
C GLY A 95 -2.88 5.37 15.55
N PRO A 96 -3.57 6.24 16.31
CA PRO A 96 -3.29 6.44 17.73
C PRO A 96 -3.41 5.16 18.57
N TYR A 97 -4.37 4.29 18.25
CA TYR A 97 -4.49 2.99 18.90
C TYR A 97 -3.28 2.09 18.60
N VAL A 98 -2.87 2.02 17.32
CA VAL A 98 -1.65 1.27 16.92
C VAL A 98 -0.43 1.80 17.66
N ALA A 99 -0.22 3.12 17.71
CA ALA A 99 0.90 3.75 18.43
C ALA A 99 0.93 3.34 19.90
N SER A 100 -0.23 3.34 20.57
CA SER A 100 -0.34 2.91 21.97
C SER A 100 0.02 1.44 22.16
N GLN A 101 -0.42 0.56 21.26
CA GLN A 101 -0.22 -0.89 21.36
C GLN A 101 1.23 -1.33 21.07
N ILE A 102 1.96 -0.59 20.26
CA ILE A 102 3.40 -0.84 20.02
C ILE A 102 4.30 -0.15 21.05
N GLY A 103 3.75 0.66 21.96
CA GLY A 103 4.51 1.39 22.97
C GLY A 103 5.15 2.69 22.51
N ALA A 104 4.73 3.25 21.38
CA ALA A 104 5.20 4.54 20.84
C ALA A 104 4.56 5.73 21.60
N THR A 105 4.80 5.81 22.90
CA THR A 105 4.12 6.76 23.82
C THR A 105 4.50 8.20 23.61
N ASN A 106 5.59 8.49 22.91
CA ASN A 106 6.02 9.86 22.57
C ASN A 106 5.50 10.32 21.20
N ALA A 107 4.96 9.39 20.40
CA ALA A 107 4.44 9.71 19.08
C ALA A 107 3.04 10.33 19.16
N PHE A 108 2.81 11.38 18.37
CA PHE A 108 1.44 11.65 17.94
C PHE A 108 1.12 10.79 16.70
N ALA A 109 -0.16 10.55 16.44
CA ALA A 109 -0.56 9.71 15.33
C ALA A 109 -1.86 10.18 14.69
N PHE A 110 -2.03 9.87 13.39
CA PHE A 110 -3.25 10.10 12.64
C PHE A 110 -3.42 9.11 11.50
N ASP A 111 -4.64 8.99 10.99
CA ASP A 111 -4.98 8.16 9.84
C ASP A 111 -4.98 9.01 8.57
N LEU A 112 -4.53 8.43 7.44
CA LEU A 112 -4.53 9.00 6.11
C LEU A 112 -5.25 8.08 5.15
N GLN A 113 -6.16 8.61 4.34
CA GLN A 113 -6.90 7.84 3.34
C GLN A 113 -6.76 8.43 1.94
N ALA A 114 -6.26 7.61 1.01
CA ALA A 114 -6.26 7.81 -0.44
C ALA A 114 -6.48 6.44 -1.15
N ALA A 115 -7.30 5.57 -0.56
CA ALA A 115 -7.55 4.19 -0.99
C ALA A 115 -6.24 3.43 -1.26
N CYS A 116 -6.11 2.75 -2.40
CA CYS A 116 -4.91 1.99 -2.74
C CYS A 116 -3.63 2.85 -2.87
N SER A 117 -3.76 4.16 -3.05
CA SER A 117 -2.65 5.10 -3.09
C SER A 117 -2.25 5.63 -1.71
N SER A 118 -2.94 5.23 -0.62
CA SER A 118 -2.73 5.81 0.72
C SER A 118 -1.28 5.72 1.18
N PHE A 119 -0.60 4.58 0.96
CA PHE A 119 0.81 4.45 1.33
C PHE A 119 1.69 5.45 0.57
N LEU A 120 1.46 5.63 -0.73
CA LEU A 120 2.22 6.58 -1.56
C LEU A 120 2.05 8.03 -1.08
N PHE A 121 0.80 8.43 -0.80
CA PHE A 121 0.50 9.74 -0.21
C PHE A 121 1.11 9.87 1.20
N GLY A 122 1.11 8.77 1.97
CA GLY A 122 1.76 8.71 3.27
C GLY A 122 3.27 8.91 3.20
N VAL A 123 3.95 8.37 2.17
CA VAL A 123 5.39 8.62 1.92
C VAL A 123 5.66 10.11 1.71
N SER A 124 4.83 10.79 0.91
CA SER A 124 4.93 12.23 0.70
C SER A 124 4.80 12.99 2.01
N VAL A 125 3.77 12.69 2.81
CA VAL A 125 3.53 13.34 4.10
C VAL A 125 4.68 13.07 5.08
N ALA A 126 5.11 11.82 5.23
CA ALA A 126 6.24 11.44 6.09
C ALA A 126 7.51 12.18 5.70
N ALA A 127 7.79 12.29 4.39
CA ALA A 127 8.94 13.02 3.88
C ALA A 127 8.92 14.49 4.31
N LYS A 128 7.78 15.17 4.21
CA LYS A 128 7.68 16.59 4.61
C LYS A 128 7.88 16.80 6.12
N TYR A 129 7.42 15.86 6.96
CA TYR A 129 7.69 15.92 8.40
C TYR A 129 9.19 15.79 8.70
N ILE A 130 9.90 14.86 8.08
CA ILE A 130 11.36 14.70 8.23
C ILE A 130 12.11 15.91 7.66
N GLU A 131 11.77 16.35 6.44
CA GLU A 131 12.41 17.46 5.74
C GLU A 131 12.24 18.80 6.49
N SER A 132 11.20 18.94 7.32
CA SER A 132 11.02 20.09 8.20
C SER A 132 12.15 20.25 9.23
N GLY A 133 12.95 19.20 9.48
CA GLY A 133 14.01 19.17 10.49
C GLY A 133 13.51 19.04 11.94
N ARG A 134 12.19 19.09 12.15
CA ARG A 134 11.59 19.03 13.50
C ARG A 134 11.43 17.59 14.00
N TYR A 135 11.07 16.66 13.12
CA TYR A 135 10.84 15.25 13.44
C TYR A 135 11.95 14.40 12.85
N LYS A 136 12.35 13.36 13.57
CA LYS A 136 13.50 12.51 13.21
C LYS A 136 13.12 11.07 12.91
N LYS A 137 11.99 10.60 13.44
CA LYS A 137 11.51 9.23 13.25
C LYS A 137 10.02 9.22 12.97
N VAL A 138 9.66 9.03 11.71
CA VAL A 138 8.26 8.91 11.27
C VAL A 138 8.00 7.47 10.84
N LEU A 139 7.07 6.81 11.51
CA LEU A 139 6.61 5.46 11.17
C LEU A 139 5.36 5.57 10.29
N LEU A 140 5.47 5.16 9.04
CA LEU A 140 4.34 5.02 8.13
C LEU A 140 3.92 3.55 8.06
N VAL A 141 2.65 3.28 8.33
CA VAL A 141 2.07 1.93 8.23
C VAL A 141 0.96 1.94 7.20
N GLY A 142 1.05 1.08 6.19
CA GLY A 142 -0.04 0.78 5.26
C GLY A 142 -0.72 -0.52 5.68
N ALA A 143 -2.02 -0.49 5.99
CA ALA A 143 -2.73 -1.66 6.48
C ALA A 143 -4.20 -1.66 6.07
N ASP A 144 -4.69 -2.82 5.59
CA ASP A 144 -6.11 -2.99 5.27
C ASP A 144 -6.59 -4.42 5.56
N LYS A 145 -7.77 -4.52 6.22
CA LYS A 145 -8.56 -5.76 6.31
C LYS A 145 -9.67 -5.69 5.25
N MET A 146 -9.30 -5.91 4.00
CA MET A 146 -10.23 -5.83 2.88
C MET A 146 -11.35 -6.86 2.96
N SER A 147 -11.07 -8.03 3.54
CA SER A 147 -12.06 -9.10 3.71
C SER A 147 -13.31 -8.67 4.50
N SER A 148 -13.21 -7.60 5.32
CA SER A 148 -14.33 -7.09 6.10
C SER A 148 -15.36 -6.30 5.27
N ILE A 149 -14.99 -5.85 4.08
CA ILE A 149 -15.82 -5.00 3.20
C ILE A 149 -16.08 -5.62 1.83
N ILE A 150 -15.76 -6.90 1.63
CA ILE A 150 -15.97 -7.63 0.38
C ILE A 150 -17.20 -8.53 0.46
N ASP A 151 -18.07 -8.45 -0.55
CA ASP A 151 -19.14 -9.41 -0.76
C ASP A 151 -18.60 -10.67 -1.45
N TYR A 152 -18.46 -11.75 -0.72
CA TYR A 152 -18.00 -13.04 -1.27
C TYR A 152 -19.02 -13.74 -2.18
N THR A 153 -20.15 -13.11 -2.48
CA THR A 153 -21.08 -13.54 -3.54
C THR A 153 -20.94 -12.71 -4.81
N ASP A 154 -20.13 -11.63 -4.79
CA ASP A 154 -19.83 -10.84 -5.97
C ASP A 154 -18.49 -11.28 -6.59
N ARG A 155 -18.57 -12.00 -7.72
CA ARG A 155 -17.38 -12.46 -8.46
C ARG A 155 -16.46 -11.34 -8.92
N ALA A 156 -16.98 -10.13 -9.13
CA ALA A 156 -16.19 -9.02 -9.66
C ALA A 156 -15.15 -8.51 -8.66
N THR A 157 -15.45 -8.61 -7.37
CA THR A 157 -14.61 -8.06 -6.30
C THR A 157 -13.96 -9.13 -5.42
N CYS A 158 -14.66 -10.23 -5.09
CA CYS A 158 -14.16 -11.25 -4.15
C CYS A 158 -12.87 -11.95 -4.58
N ILE A 159 -12.59 -11.97 -5.88
CA ILE A 159 -11.38 -12.58 -6.45
C ILE A 159 -10.13 -11.71 -6.33
N LEU A 160 -10.25 -10.43 -5.93
CA LEU A 160 -9.16 -9.47 -6.02
C LEU A 160 -8.42 -9.27 -4.70
N PHE A 161 -9.17 -9.01 -3.62
CA PHE A 161 -8.62 -8.40 -2.41
C PHE A 161 -8.15 -9.42 -1.37
N GLY A 162 -7.08 -9.05 -0.67
CA GLY A 162 -6.55 -9.73 0.49
C GLY A 162 -6.26 -8.76 1.63
N ASP A 163 -5.94 -9.30 2.81
CA ASP A 163 -5.61 -8.57 4.03
C ASP A 163 -4.09 -8.55 4.23
N GLY A 164 -3.57 -7.44 4.74
CA GLY A 164 -2.16 -7.32 5.05
C GLY A 164 -1.76 -5.94 5.53
N ALA A 165 -0.55 -5.84 6.03
CA ALA A 165 0.06 -4.60 6.46
C ALA A 165 1.55 -4.58 6.19
N GLY A 166 2.09 -3.38 6.00
CA GLY A 166 3.52 -3.15 5.98
C GLY A 166 3.86 -1.80 6.59
N ALA A 167 5.06 -1.69 7.12
CA ALA A 167 5.54 -0.50 7.81
C ALA A 167 6.88 -0.03 7.23
N ALA A 168 7.10 1.29 7.22
CA ALA A 168 8.35 1.92 6.83
C ALA A 168 8.74 2.99 7.85
N LEU A 169 10.00 2.99 8.28
CA LEU A 169 10.58 4.03 9.13
C LEU A 169 11.30 5.05 8.25
N PHE A 170 10.92 6.30 8.42
CA PHE A 170 11.58 7.44 7.77
C PHE A 170 12.46 8.18 8.77
N GLU A 171 13.72 8.41 8.38
CA GLU A 171 14.71 9.16 9.16
C GLU A 171 15.41 10.19 8.28
N PRO A 172 16.00 11.29 8.88
CA PRO A 172 16.77 12.27 8.13
C PRO A 172 17.99 11.63 7.44
N ASN A 173 18.23 12.02 6.20
CA ASN A 173 19.42 11.64 5.45
C ASN A 173 20.11 12.87 4.87
N TYR A 174 21.44 12.90 4.98
CA TYR A 174 22.31 13.98 4.51
C TYR A 174 23.24 13.54 3.36
N GLU A 175 23.20 12.23 3.00
CA GLU A 175 24.03 11.66 1.92
C GLU A 175 23.34 11.71 0.55
N GLY A 176 22.21 12.39 0.45
CA GLY A 176 21.44 12.46 -0.80
C GLY A 176 20.62 11.22 -1.13
N LEU A 177 20.39 10.31 -0.15
CA LEU A 177 19.49 9.17 -0.27
C LEU A 177 18.06 9.56 0.17
N GLY A 178 17.09 8.65 0.00
CA GLY A 178 15.70 8.86 0.38
C GLY A 178 14.83 9.41 -0.75
N VAL A 179 13.69 10.01 -0.39
CA VAL A 179 12.71 10.55 -1.35
C VAL A 179 13.33 11.71 -2.13
N LYS A 180 13.27 11.61 -3.46
CA LYS A 180 13.92 12.57 -4.38
C LYS A 180 12.89 13.43 -5.11
N ASP A 181 11.80 12.82 -5.57
CA ASP A 181 10.75 13.51 -6.31
C ASP A 181 9.42 12.75 -6.18
N GLU A 182 8.32 13.47 -6.34
CA GLU A 182 6.98 12.93 -6.25
C GLU A 182 6.03 13.60 -7.25
N ILE A 183 5.12 12.81 -7.81
CA ILE A 183 4.02 13.28 -8.63
C ILE A 183 2.76 12.63 -8.07
N LEU A 184 1.92 13.41 -7.43
CA LEU A 184 0.65 12.97 -6.86
C LEU A 184 -0.49 13.69 -7.56
N LYS A 185 -1.52 12.95 -7.96
CA LYS A 185 -2.70 13.47 -8.68
C LYS A 185 -3.98 12.91 -8.06
N SER A 186 -5.06 13.65 -8.23
CA SER A 186 -6.41 13.20 -7.86
C SER A 186 -7.45 13.74 -8.83
N ASP A 187 -8.53 12.97 -9.03
CA ASP A 187 -9.68 13.36 -9.83
C ASP A 187 -10.97 12.83 -9.19
N GLY A 188 -11.86 13.74 -8.82
CA GLY A 188 -13.13 13.39 -8.17
C GLY A 188 -14.11 12.58 -9.04
N ILE A 189 -13.86 12.44 -10.35
CA ILE A 189 -14.66 11.57 -11.22
C ILE A 189 -14.66 10.11 -10.74
N GLY A 190 -13.59 9.68 -10.08
CA GLY A 190 -13.44 8.33 -9.53
C GLY A 190 -14.48 7.93 -8.51
N ARG A 191 -15.15 8.91 -7.88
CA ARG A 191 -16.15 8.70 -6.83
C ARG A 191 -17.27 7.72 -7.24
N ASN A 192 -17.63 7.67 -8.51
CA ASN A 192 -18.73 6.84 -9.01
C ASN A 192 -18.27 5.46 -9.52
N HIS A 193 -16.99 5.15 -9.46
CA HIS A 193 -16.42 3.94 -10.07
C HIS A 193 -15.77 2.98 -9.08
N LEU A 194 -15.37 3.46 -7.89
CA LEU A 194 -14.81 2.61 -6.82
C LEU A 194 -15.14 3.24 -5.46
N TYR A 195 -16.11 2.63 -4.74
CA TYR A 195 -16.64 3.19 -3.50
C TYR A 195 -17.38 2.15 -2.64
N ILE A 196 -17.67 2.50 -1.40
CA ILE A 196 -18.70 1.88 -0.56
C ILE A 196 -19.84 2.89 -0.43
N LYS A 197 -21.06 2.50 -0.81
CA LYS A 197 -22.18 3.45 -0.89
C LYS A 197 -22.72 3.85 0.47
N ALA A 198 -22.94 2.87 1.37
CA ALA A 198 -23.49 3.10 2.70
C ALA A 198 -22.41 3.08 3.79
N GLY A 199 -22.71 3.79 4.88
CA GLY A 199 -21.81 3.92 6.04
C GLY A 199 -21.16 5.30 6.17
N GLY A 200 -21.31 6.18 5.15
CA GLY A 200 -20.87 7.56 5.21
C GLY A 200 -22.02 8.54 5.46
N SER A 201 -21.70 9.84 5.54
CA SER A 201 -22.65 10.91 5.82
C SER A 201 -23.73 11.10 4.74
N LEU A 202 -23.41 10.75 3.48
CA LEU A 202 -24.37 10.86 2.37
C LEU A 202 -25.40 9.73 2.39
N CYS A 203 -25.01 8.54 2.83
CA CYS A 203 -25.85 7.35 2.91
C CYS A 203 -25.52 6.61 4.21
N PRO A 204 -26.17 6.96 5.33
CA PRO A 204 -25.97 6.26 6.60
C PRO A 204 -26.41 4.80 6.54
N THR A 205 -25.81 3.97 7.38
CA THR A 205 -26.17 2.55 7.48
C THR A 205 -27.60 2.41 8.05
N THR A 206 -28.44 1.63 7.36
CA THR A 206 -29.80 1.25 7.78
C THR A 206 -30.04 -0.23 7.52
N ALA A 207 -31.11 -0.80 8.08
CA ALA A 207 -31.49 -2.18 7.77
C ALA A 207 -31.68 -2.41 6.25
N GLN A 208 -32.22 -1.42 5.54
CA GLN A 208 -32.41 -1.46 4.09
C GLN A 208 -31.06 -1.46 3.36
N THR A 209 -30.15 -0.54 3.68
CA THR A 209 -28.84 -0.47 2.99
C THR A 209 -28.00 -1.73 3.23
N VAL A 210 -28.14 -2.38 4.39
CA VAL A 210 -27.51 -3.68 4.68
C VAL A 210 -28.16 -4.79 3.85
N ALA A 211 -29.47 -4.86 3.78
CA ALA A 211 -30.20 -5.84 2.96
C ALA A 211 -29.85 -5.70 1.46
N GLU A 212 -29.63 -4.47 0.99
CA GLU A 212 -29.20 -4.16 -0.37
C GLU A 212 -27.67 -4.28 -0.58
N LYS A 213 -26.92 -4.77 0.41
CA LYS A 213 -25.46 -4.97 0.35
C LYS A 213 -24.64 -3.71 0.03
N GLN A 214 -25.18 -2.51 0.31
CA GLN A 214 -24.55 -1.23 0.00
C GLN A 214 -23.33 -0.90 0.89
N HIS A 215 -23.05 -1.72 1.91
CA HIS A 215 -21.89 -1.62 2.80
C HIS A 215 -20.66 -2.37 2.28
N PHE A 216 -20.76 -3.01 1.12
CA PHE A 216 -19.63 -3.65 0.45
C PHE A 216 -19.03 -2.77 -0.67
N VAL A 217 -17.78 -3.06 -1.03
CA VAL A 217 -17.09 -2.39 -2.12
C VAL A 217 -17.80 -2.62 -3.45
N PHE A 218 -18.09 -1.54 -4.15
CA PHE A 218 -18.46 -1.54 -5.55
C PHE A 218 -17.27 -1.11 -6.41
N GLN A 219 -17.03 -1.82 -7.51
CA GLN A 219 -15.99 -1.47 -8.48
C GLN A 219 -16.51 -1.63 -9.92
N ASP A 220 -16.53 -0.52 -10.67
CA ASP A 220 -16.60 -0.56 -12.14
C ASP A 220 -15.22 -0.95 -12.70
N GLY A 221 -14.97 -2.25 -12.76
CA GLY A 221 -13.66 -2.78 -13.09
C GLY A 221 -13.12 -2.32 -14.46
N LYS A 222 -14.00 -2.09 -15.44
CA LYS A 222 -13.59 -1.63 -16.79
C LYS A 222 -13.07 -0.19 -16.75
N THR A 223 -13.79 0.69 -16.11
CA THR A 223 -13.42 2.10 -16.00
C THR A 223 -12.19 2.28 -15.12
N VAL A 224 -12.18 1.65 -13.93
CA VAL A 224 -11.02 1.68 -13.03
C VAL A 224 -9.76 1.17 -13.72
N PHE A 225 -9.84 0.03 -14.45
CA PHE A 225 -8.72 -0.51 -15.20
C PHE A 225 -8.16 0.47 -16.25
N LYS A 226 -9.05 1.10 -17.04
CA LYS A 226 -8.66 2.07 -18.07
C LYS A 226 -7.89 3.25 -17.47
N TYR A 227 -8.42 3.86 -16.40
CA TYR A 227 -7.76 4.99 -15.75
C TYR A 227 -6.46 4.58 -15.05
N ALA A 228 -6.41 3.40 -14.42
CA ALA A 228 -5.23 2.90 -13.73
C ALA A 228 -4.06 2.65 -14.70
N VAL A 229 -4.31 1.97 -15.83
CA VAL A 229 -3.29 1.69 -16.86
C VAL A 229 -2.66 2.98 -17.37
N THR A 230 -3.47 3.97 -17.70
CA THR A 230 -2.96 5.25 -18.23
C THR A 230 -2.33 6.08 -17.12
N GLY A 231 -3.08 6.33 -16.03
CA GLY A 231 -2.64 7.26 -14.98
C GLY A 231 -1.37 6.81 -14.27
N MET A 232 -1.24 5.52 -13.95
CA MET A 232 -0.06 5.00 -13.26
C MET A 232 1.17 5.00 -14.17
N ALA A 233 1.00 4.61 -15.45
CA ALA A 233 2.07 4.60 -16.42
C ALA A 233 2.59 6.02 -16.74
N ASP A 234 1.68 6.97 -16.93
CA ASP A 234 2.04 8.36 -17.26
C ASP A 234 2.86 9.03 -16.15
N VAL A 235 2.43 8.89 -14.87
CA VAL A 235 3.17 9.50 -13.75
C VAL A 235 4.50 8.80 -13.46
N ALA A 236 4.59 7.48 -13.70
CA ALA A 236 5.84 6.74 -13.58
C ALA A 236 6.86 7.16 -14.65
N GLU A 237 6.44 7.34 -15.89
CA GLU A 237 7.29 7.90 -16.95
C GLU A 237 7.66 9.37 -16.68
N GLU A 238 6.69 10.17 -16.23
CA GLU A 238 6.90 11.61 -15.95
C GLU A 238 7.94 11.80 -14.83
N VAL A 239 7.91 11.01 -13.75
CA VAL A 239 8.88 11.14 -12.65
C VAL A 239 10.31 10.81 -13.11
N LEU A 240 10.50 9.86 -14.04
CA LEU A 240 11.80 9.59 -14.65
C LEU A 240 12.29 10.78 -15.45
N LYS A 241 11.46 11.32 -16.35
CA LYS A 241 11.80 12.48 -17.20
C LYS A 241 12.19 13.70 -16.36
N ARG A 242 11.45 13.99 -15.29
CA ARG A 242 11.73 15.11 -14.38
C ARG A 242 13.08 15.00 -13.69
N ASN A 243 13.55 13.77 -13.46
CA ASN A 243 14.81 13.50 -12.76
C ASN A 243 15.95 13.14 -13.71
N ASN A 244 15.78 13.29 -15.03
CA ASN A 244 16.75 12.93 -16.06
C ASN A 244 17.21 11.47 -15.96
N LEU A 245 16.30 10.55 -15.55
CA LEU A 245 16.55 9.14 -15.45
C LEU A 245 16.08 8.42 -16.72
N THR A 246 16.85 7.41 -17.09
CA THR A 246 16.48 6.41 -18.11
C THR A 246 16.04 5.11 -17.44
N ASN A 247 15.49 4.18 -18.21
CA ASN A 247 15.19 2.83 -17.73
C ASN A 247 16.40 2.06 -17.20
N ASN A 248 17.62 2.39 -17.70
CA ASN A 248 18.86 1.77 -17.23
C ASN A 248 19.23 2.21 -15.80
N ASP A 249 18.86 3.43 -15.44
CA ASP A 249 19.14 4.01 -14.11
C ASP A 249 18.24 3.46 -13.02
N VAL A 250 17.06 2.89 -13.37
CA VAL A 250 16.11 2.33 -12.42
C VAL A 250 16.48 0.89 -12.09
N GLN A 251 16.71 0.59 -10.81
CA GLN A 251 16.93 -0.76 -10.31
C GLN A 251 15.61 -1.48 -10.07
N TRP A 252 14.60 -0.78 -9.51
CA TRP A 252 13.34 -1.41 -9.14
C TRP A 252 12.14 -0.51 -9.44
N LEU A 253 11.10 -1.10 -10.02
CA LEU A 253 9.72 -0.58 -10.00
C LEU A 253 8.96 -1.36 -8.94
N THR A 254 8.37 -0.65 -7.97
CA THR A 254 7.48 -1.22 -6.95
C THR A 254 6.07 -0.67 -7.17
N PRO A 255 5.27 -1.31 -8.03
CA PRO A 255 3.93 -0.85 -8.34
C PRO A 255 2.92 -1.36 -7.30
N HIS A 256 1.83 -0.64 -7.13
CA HIS A 256 0.63 -1.15 -6.47
C HIS A 256 0.19 -2.48 -7.09
N GLN A 257 -0.05 -3.50 -6.27
CA GLN A 257 -0.37 -4.86 -6.68
C GLN A 257 -1.89 -5.03 -6.88
N ALA A 258 -2.49 -4.27 -7.81
CA ALA A 258 -3.92 -4.33 -8.11
C ALA A 258 -4.29 -5.42 -9.11
N ASN A 259 -3.51 -5.51 -10.18
CA ASN A 259 -3.73 -6.40 -11.31
C ASN A 259 -2.43 -6.50 -12.13
N LYS A 260 -1.98 -7.73 -12.43
CA LYS A 260 -0.73 -7.93 -13.17
C LYS A 260 -0.68 -7.18 -14.50
N ARG A 261 -1.81 -7.08 -15.21
CA ARG A 261 -1.88 -6.37 -16.50
C ARG A 261 -1.64 -4.85 -16.36
N ILE A 262 -2.03 -4.25 -15.22
CA ILE A 262 -1.73 -2.83 -14.92
C ILE A 262 -0.24 -2.69 -14.62
N ILE A 263 0.31 -3.61 -13.84
CA ILE A 263 1.74 -3.65 -13.50
C ILE A 263 2.59 -3.76 -14.77
N ASP A 264 2.25 -4.72 -15.65
CA ASP A 264 2.95 -4.96 -16.90
C ASP A 264 2.92 -3.72 -17.82
N ALA A 265 1.75 -3.08 -17.96
CA ALA A 265 1.61 -1.86 -18.76
C ALA A 265 2.43 -0.68 -18.21
N THR A 266 2.55 -0.56 -16.88
CA THR A 266 3.39 0.47 -16.25
C THR A 266 4.87 0.20 -16.52
N ALA A 267 5.31 -1.05 -16.36
CA ALA A 267 6.70 -1.45 -16.63
C ALA A 267 7.07 -1.25 -18.10
N GLU A 268 6.17 -1.64 -19.03
CA GLU A 268 6.35 -1.45 -20.48
C GLU A 268 6.50 0.03 -20.83
N ARG A 269 5.66 0.91 -20.28
CA ARG A 269 5.75 2.36 -20.52
C ARG A 269 7.08 2.94 -20.02
N MET A 270 7.61 2.43 -18.93
CA MET A 270 8.93 2.82 -18.40
C MET A 270 10.09 2.16 -19.15
N GLY A 271 9.83 1.21 -20.07
CA GLY A 271 10.86 0.42 -20.75
C GLY A 271 11.63 -0.52 -19.81
N LEU A 272 11.01 -0.97 -18.72
CA LEU A 272 11.63 -1.82 -17.71
C LEU A 272 11.36 -3.30 -18.00
N PRO A 273 12.40 -4.16 -17.95
CA PRO A 273 12.21 -5.60 -18.03
C PRO A 273 11.61 -6.19 -16.75
N ALA A 274 10.96 -7.35 -16.86
CA ALA A 274 10.18 -7.95 -15.78
C ALA A 274 10.97 -8.22 -14.49
N GLU A 275 12.26 -8.52 -14.60
CA GLU A 275 13.16 -8.77 -13.46
C GLU A 275 13.44 -7.54 -12.59
N LYS A 276 13.14 -6.34 -13.08
CA LYS A 276 13.21 -5.09 -12.32
C LYS A 276 11.87 -4.70 -11.68
N VAL A 277 10.82 -5.52 -11.83
CA VAL A 277 9.48 -5.26 -11.31
C VAL A 277 9.21 -6.13 -10.10
N MET A 278 8.97 -5.52 -8.94
CA MET A 278 8.57 -6.27 -7.76
C MET A 278 7.13 -6.78 -7.91
N LEU A 279 6.97 -8.10 -7.81
CA LEU A 279 5.70 -8.77 -8.05
C LEU A 279 5.41 -9.80 -6.96
N ASN A 280 4.38 -9.56 -6.16
CA ASN A 280 3.90 -10.50 -5.15
C ASN A 280 2.36 -10.69 -5.16
N ILE A 281 1.68 -10.09 -6.13
CA ILE A 281 0.23 -10.16 -6.30
C ILE A 281 -0.30 -11.61 -6.33
N HIS A 282 0.49 -12.54 -6.86
CA HIS A 282 0.11 -13.96 -6.95
C HIS A 282 -0.04 -14.63 -5.59
N LYS A 283 0.60 -14.08 -4.52
CA LYS A 283 0.58 -14.60 -3.15
C LYS A 283 -0.43 -13.89 -2.24
N TYR A 284 -0.63 -12.58 -2.45
CA TYR A 284 -1.38 -11.76 -1.49
C TYR A 284 -2.61 -11.10 -2.08
N GLY A 285 -2.77 -11.14 -3.42
CA GLY A 285 -3.80 -10.36 -4.11
C GLY A 285 -3.58 -8.86 -3.92
N ASN A 286 -4.67 -8.11 -3.96
CA ASN A 286 -4.68 -6.68 -3.73
C ASN A 286 -4.91 -6.38 -2.23
N THR A 287 -3.86 -6.07 -1.50
CA THR A 287 -3.90 -5.65 -0.08
C THR A 287 -4.00 -4.13 0.08
N THR A 288 -4.56 -3.45 -0.91
CA THR A 288 -4.87 -2.00 -0.93
C THR A 288 -3.66 -1.12 -0.58
N SER A 289 -3.65 -0.45 0.57
CA SER A 289 -2.55 0.42 0.99
C SER A 289 -1.25 -0.33 1.32
N ALA A 290 -1.34 -1.61 1.68
CA ALA A 290 -0.17 -2.40 2.07
C ALA A 290 0.64 -2.95 0.88
N THR A 291 0.12 -2.91 -0.35
CA THR A 291 0.72 -3.61 -1.50
C THR A 291 2.15 -3.22 -1.80
N ILE A 292 2.45 -1.91 -1.83
CA ILE A 292 3.80 -1.41 -2.14
C ILE A 292 4.79 -1.82 -1.06
N ILE A 293 4.44 -1.61 0.19
CA ILE A 293 5.36 -1.89 1.29
C ILE A 293 5.56 -3.38 1.52
N LEU A 294 4.54 -4.22 1.28
CA LEU A 294 4.70 -5.68 1.29
C LEU A 294 5.57 -6.17 0.13
N ALA A 295 5.50 -5.53 -1.04
CA ALA A 295 6.40 -5.84 -2.15
C ALA A 295 7.86 -5.47 -1.79
N LEU A 296 8.09 -4.28 -1.24
CA LEU A 296 9.42 -3.89 -0.73
C LEU A 296 9.94 -4.88 0.32
N ASN A 297 9.08 -5.32 1.26
CA ASN A 297 9.47 -6.26 2.32
C ASN A 297 9.82 -7.65 1.77
N ASP A 298 9.09 -8.17 0.77
CA ASP A 298 9.41 -9.44 0.11
C ASP A 298 10.76 -9.40 -0.64
N TYR A 299 11.12 -8.23 -1.18
CA TYR A 299 12.35 -8.02 -1.95
C TYR A 299 13.48 -7.41 -1.12
N GLU A 300 13.29 -7.13 0.18
CA GLU A 300 14.23 -6.41 1.04
C GLU A 300 15.67 -6.94 0.92
N GLN A 301 15.86 -8.25 0.92
CA GLN A 301 17.17 -8.89 0.84
C GLN A 301 17.93 -8.63 -0.49
N GLN A 302 17.23 -8.17 -1.52
CA GLN A 302 17.80 -7.85 -2.84
C GLN A 302 18.11 -6.36 -2.99
N LEU A 303 17.59 -5.51 -2.10
CA LEU A 303 17.76 -4.06 -2.14
C LEU A 303 19.16 -3.66 -1.68
N LYS A 304 19.78 -2.71 -2.39
CA LYS A 304 21.10 -2.19 -2.08
C LYS A 304 21.06 -0.70 -1.82
N LYS A 305 21.90 -0.23 -0.91
CA LYS A 305 22.09 1.21 -0.69
C LYS A 305 22.42 1.91 -2.01
N GLY A 306 21.65 2.96 -2.33
CA GLY A 306 21.78 3.73 -3.55
C GLY A 306 20.90 3.28 -4.73
N ASP A 307 20.20 2.14 -4.63
CA ASP A 307 19.24 1.72 -5.66
C ASP A 307 18.20 2.80 -5.95
N ASN A 308 18.00 3.11 -7.22
CA ASN A 308 16.92 3.98 -7.68
C ASN A 308 15.64 3.16 -7.77
N ILE A 309 14.66 3.50 -6.96
CA ILE A 309 13.37 2.81 -6.89
C ILE A 309 12.25 3.78 -7.29
N VAL A 310 11.35 3.31 -8.13
CA VAL A 310 10.10 4.02 -8.45
C VAL A 310 8.94 3.29 -7.82
N LEU A 311 8.22 3.98 -6.93
CA LEU A 311 6.93 3.54 -6.40
C LEU A 311 5.84 4.12 -7.29
N ALA A 312 4.81 3.33 -7.65
CA ALA A 312 3.68 3.82 -8.43
C ALA A 312 2.37 3.20 -7.94
N ALA A 313 1.32 4.01 -7.80
CA ALA A 313 0.01 3.55 -7.34
C ALA A 313 -1.14 4.25 -8.05
N PHE A 314 -2.29 3.56 -8.09
CA PHE A 314 -3.59 4.08 -8.47
C PHE A 314 -4.66 3.54 -7.52
N GLY A 315 -5.60 4.36 -7.09
CA GLY A 315 -6.65 3.99 -6.14
C GLY A 315 -7.96 4.72 -6.37
N GLY A 316 -8.94 4.33 -5.56
CA GLY A 316 -10.22 5.01 -5.49
C GLY A 316 -10.06 6.50 -5.21
N GLY A 317 -11.03 7.28 -5.69
CA GLY A 317 -10.99 8.72 -5.55
C GLY A 317 -11.33 9.45 -6.86
N PHE A 318 -10.66 9.37 -8.04
CA PHE A 318 -9.39 8.62 -8.14
C PHE A 318 -8.23 9.36 -7.50
N THR A 319 -7.27 8.59 -7.01
CA THR A 319 -5.97 9.09 -6.55
C THR A 319 -4.87 8.26 -7.20
N TRP A 320 -3.79 8.88 -7.65
CA TRP A 320 -2.65 8.17 -8.21
C TRP A 320 -1.36 8.96 -8.10
N GLY A 321 -0.24 8.30 -8.33
CA GLY A 321 1.04 8.96 -8.33
C GLY A 321 2.21 8.04 -8.54
N ALA A 322 3.38 8.66 -8.61
CA ALA A 322 4.68 8.00 -8.58
C ALA A 322 5.63 8.76 -7.65
N ILE A 323 6.50 8.02 -6.98
CA ILE A 323 7.59 8.55 -6.15
C ILE A 323 8.89 7.92 -6.61
N TYR A 324 9.90 8.77 -6.86
CA TYR A 324 11.28 8.35 -7.03
C TYR A 324 12.01 8.48 -5.72
N LEU A 325 12.68 7.42 -5.29
CA LEU A 325 13.53 7.41 -4.11
C LEU A 325 14.85 6.67 -4.36
N LYS A 326 15.90 7.05 -3.61
CA LYS A 326 17.14 6.30 -3.50
C LYS A 326 17.13 5.52 -2.20
N TRP A 327 17.30 4.20 -2.30
CA TRP A 327 17.28 3.31 -1.14
C TRP A 327 18.46 3.57 -0.19
N ALA A 328 18.24 3.48 1.13
CA ALA A 328 19.18 4.02 2.11
C ALA A 328 20.09 2.96 2.77
N TYR A 329 19.84 1.66 2.62
CA TYR A 329 20.59 0.61 3.28
C TYR A 329 20.72 -0.67 2.44
N ASP A 330 21.60 -1.58 2.85
CA ASP A 330 21.75 -2.87 2.21
C ASP A 330 20.85 -3.91 2.89
N GLY A 331 19.81 -4.33 2.19
CA GLY A 331 18.80 -5.26 2.71
C GLY A 331 19.37 -6.63 3.10
N ALA A 332 20.39 -7.10 2.40
CA ALA A 332 21.08 -8.36 2.73
C ALA A 332 21.70 -8.40 4.15
N GLN A 333 21.90 -7.25 4.78
CA GLN A 333 22.42 -7.12 6.15
C GLN A 333 21.33 -7.13 7.22
N VAL A 334 20.07 -7.05 6.83
CA VAL A 334 18.94 -7.07 7.77
C VAL A 334 18.74 -8.50 8.29
N LYS A 335 18.76 -8.67 9.60
CA LYS A 335 18.44 -9.96 10.24
C LYS A 335 16.94 -10.24 10.07
N LYS A 336 16.63 -11.44 9.63
CA LYS A 336 15.24 -11.94 9.59
C LYS A 336 14.75 -12.35 10.96
#